data_7944b69266f53917dc28002a90685f5b
#
_entry.id   7944b69266f53917dc28002a90685f5b
#
_cell.length_a   1.000
_cell.length_b   1.000
_cell.length_c   1.000
_cell.angle_alpha   90.00
_cell.angle_beta   90.00
_cell.angle_gamma   90.00
#
_symmetry.space_group_name_H-M   'P 1'
#
loop_
_entity.id
_entity.type
_entity.pdbx_description
1 polymer ?
#
loop_
_entity_poly.entity_id
_entity_poly.type
_entity_poly.pdbx_seq_one_letter_code
_entity_poly.pdbx_strand_id
1 'polypeptide(L)'
;MKNLFKKTMITMCSAVMLMGIGAVSANAAHTTVGDYKVDRSKSGYSSPYVVSISAYNGEGGKITLPTTAEINGKEYQITSVGNAFEENESITGVTIPDGYTEIGLSAFKDCTGL
;
A
#
# COMPACT_ATOMS: atom_id res chain seq x y z
N MET A 1 -8.16 20.42 -7.27
CA MET A 1 -7.79 20.32 -8.68
C MET A 1 -6.43 19.70 -8.90
N LYS A 2 -5.42 20.19 -8.25
CA LYS A 2 -4.08 19.60 -8.41
C LYS A 2 -4.05 18.12 -8.00
N ASN A 3 -4.72 17.77 -6.92
CA ASN A 3 -4.72 16.40 -6.45
C ASN A 3 -5.41 15.46 -7.42
N LEU A 4 -6.51 15.91 -8.02
CA LEU A 4 -7.21 15.10 -8.99
C LEU A 4 -6.34 14.86 -10.22
N PHE A 5 -5.66 15.91 -10.68
CA PHE A 5 -4.77 15.82 -11.82
C PHE A 5 -3.61 14.85 -11.53
N LYS A 6 -3.03 14.95 -10.35
CA LYS A 6 -1.96 14.04 -9.94
C LYS A 6 -2.42 12.60 -9.94
N LYS A 7 -3.60 12.34 -9.43
CA LYS A 7 -4.14 10.96 -9.41
C LYS A 7 -4.27 10.40 -10.81
N THR A 8 -4.75 11.21 -11.74
CA THR A 8 -4.87 10.78 -13.12
C THR A 8 -3.51 10.44 -13.71
N MET A 9 -2.54 11.29 -13.47
CA MET A 9 -1.19 11.04 -13.95
C MET A 9 -0.60 9.77 -13.37
N ILE A 10 -0.76 9.59 -12.08
CA ILE A 10 -0.25 8.39 -11.40
C ILE A 10 -0.86 7.14 -12.00
N THR A 11 -2.16 7.16 -12.26
CA THR A 11 -2.83 6.01 -12.84
C THR A 11 -2.27 5.68 -14.21
N MET A 12 -2.05 6.67 -15.03
CA MET A 12 -1.49 6.46 -16.34
C MET A 12 -0.06 5.94 -16.26
N CYS A 13 0.73 6.51 -15.39
CA CYS A 13 2.09 6.05 -15.19
C CYS A 13 2.13 4.61 -14.76
N SER A 14 1.23 4.23 -13.89
CA SER A 14 1.15 2.84 -13.44
C SER A 14 0.90 1.89 -14.59
N ALA A 15 0.00 2.26 -15.47
CA ALA A 15 -0.30 1.42 -16.63
C ALA A 15 0.92 1.26 -17.53
N VAL A 16 1.63 2.35 -17.76
CA VAL A 16 2.84 2.29 -18.60
C VAL A 16 3.93 1.50 -17.90
N MET A 17 4.10 1.70 -16.63
CA MET A 17 5.14 1.02 -15.87
C MET A 17 4.94 -0.48 -15.83
N LEU A 18 3.71 -0.92 -15.79
CA LEU A 18 3.43 -2.35 -15.81
C LEU A 18 4.11 -3.06 -16.96
N MET A 19 4.07 -2.45 -18.13
CA MET A 19 4.66 -3.06 -19.31
C MET A 19 6.17 -3.12 -19.23
N GLY A 20 6.80 -2.04 -18.80
CA GLY A 20 8.24 -2.00 -18.73
C GLY A 20 8.80 -2.78 -17.57
N ILE A 21 8.16 -2.68 -16.45
CA ILE A 21 8.67 -3.28 -15.22
C ILE A 21 8.42 -4.77 -15.17
N GLY A 22 7.36 -5.23 -15.78
CA GLY A 22 7.05 -6.65 -15.79
C GLY A 22 8.21 -7.51 -16.23
N ALA A 23 9.02 -6.99 -17.15
CA ALA A 23 10.17 -7.72 -17.65
C ALA A 23 11.37 -7.66 -16.69
N VAL A 24 11.43 -6.65 -15.83
CA VAL A 24 12.60 -6.39 -14.99
C VAL A 24 12.41 -6.88 -13.57
N SER A 25 11.19 -6.82 -13.09
CA SER A 25 10.90 -7.02 -11.67
C SER A 25 10.30 -8.38 -11.36
N ALA A 26 10.74 -9.42 -12.07
CA ALA A 26 10.21 -10.76 -11.86
C ALA A 26 10.31 -11.24 -10.41
N ASN A 27 11.31 -10.74 -9.67
CA ASN A 27 11.52 -11.15 -8.28
C ASN A 27 11.14 -10.06 -7.28
N ALA A 28 10.46 -9.02 -7.72
CA ALA A 28 10.07 -7.95 -6.82
C ALA A 28 9.12 -8.48 -5.74
N ALA A 29 9.33 -8.07 -4.50
CA ALA A 29 8.48 -8.41 -3.38
C ALA A 29 7.63 -7.24 -2.93
N HIS A 30 7.63 -6.15 -3.68
CA HIS A 30 6.87 -4.96 -3.33
C HIS A 30 6.37 -4.24 -4.58
N THR A 31 5.41 -3.37 -4.37
CA THR A 31 4.88 -2.51 -5.41
C THR A 31 4.34 -1.23 -4.80
N THR A 32 3.94 -0.29 -5.62
CA THR A 32 3.31 0.95 -5.18
C THR A 32 1.89 0.99 -5.70
N VAL A 33 0.94 1.26 -4.82
CA VAL A 33 -0.47 1.41 -5.16
C VAL A 33 -0.89 2.81 -4.71
N GLY A 34 -0.98 3.74 -5.65
CA GLY A 34 -1.24 5.14 -5.31
C GLY A 34 -0.13 5.69 -4.42
N ASP A 35 -0.51 6.14 -3.24
CA ASP A 35 0.42 6.69 -2.26
C ASP A 35 0.98 5.63 -1.30
N TYR A 36 0.65 4.38 -1.51
CA TYR A 36 0.99 3.29 -0.59
C TYR A 36 2.05 2.39 -1.18
N LYS A 37 3.05 2.07 -0.37
CA LYS A 37 3.99 1.02 -0.69
C LYS A 37 3.48 -0.27 -0.06
N VAL A 38 3.45 -1.33 -0.85
CA VAL A 38 2.91 -2.62 -0.44
C VAL A 38 3.97 -3.67 -0.59
N ASP A 39 4.23 -4.42 0.46
CA ASP A 39 5.21 -5.48 0.48
C ASP A 39 4.56 -6.84 0.63
N ARG A 40 5.17 -7.83 0.01
CA ARG A 40 4.76 -9.22 0.12
C ARG A 40 5.84 -9.99 0.86
N SER A 41 5.47 -10.66 1.90
CA SER A 41 6.40 -11.48 2.68
C SER A 41 5.78 -12.82 3.00
N LYS A 42 6.62 -13.76 3.39
CA LYS A 42 6.17 -15.05 3.91
C LYS A 42 6.39 -15.10 5.41
N SER A 43 5.42 -15.59 6.11
CA SER A 43 5.51 -15.79 7.55
C SER A 43 5.70 -17.27 7.86
N GLY A 44 6.80 -17.84 7.37
CA GLY A 44 7.10 -19.25 7.56
C GLY A 44 7.11 -20.04 6.27
N TYR A 45 7.58 -21.27 6.33
CA TYR A 45 7.81 -22.07 5.13
C TYR A 45 6.54 -22.49 4.41
N SER A 46 5.48 -22.72 5.15
CA SER A 46 4.24 -23.24 4.61
C SER A 46 3.11 -22.23 4.58
N SER A 47 3.36 -21.02 5.04
CA SER A 47 2.31 -20.01 5.15
C SER A 47 2.09 -19.31 3.81
N PRO A 48 0.87 -18.87 3.53
CA PRO A 48 0.62 -18.03 2.39
C PRO A 48 1.36 -16.71 2.54
N TYR A 49 1.53 -16.01 1.45
CA TYR A 49 2.12 -14.69 1.50
C TYR A 49 1.24 -13.72 2.28
N VAL A 50 1.87 -12.94 3.10
CA VAL A 50 1.21 -11.80 3.75
C VAL A 50 1.56 -10.56 2.93
N VAL A 51 0.53 -9.82 2.58
CA VAL A 51 0.70 -8.60 1.80
C VAL A 51 0.29 -7.44 2.68
N SER A 52 1.22 -6.55 2.94
CA SER A 52 1.00 -5.48 3.91
C SER A 52 1.40 -4.12 3.35
N ILE A 53 0.75 -3.08 3.86
CA ILE A 53 1.13 -1.72 3.57
C ILE A 53 2.35 -1.39 4.42
N SER A 54 3.46 -1.05 3.77
CA SER A 54 4.73 -0.79 4.45
C SER A 54 5.11 0.68 4.53
N ALA A 55 4.55 1.52 3.68
CA ALA A 55 4.81 2.95 3.71
C ALA A 55 3.66 3.73 3.10
N TYR A 56 3.55 4.98 3.50
CA TYR A 56 2.55 5.90 2.98
C TYR A 56 3.21 7.23 2.66
N ASN A 57 3.01 7.70 1.45
CA ASN A 57 3.62 8.95 0.97
C ASN A 57 2.58 9.97 0.52
N GLY A 58 1.36 9.87 1.01
CA GLY A 58 0.30 10.79 0.65
C GLY A 58 0.29 12.05 1.48
N GLU A 59 -0.65 12.92 1.18
CA GLU A 59 -0.78 14.22 1.84
C GLU A 59 -1.56 14.16 3.15
N GLY A 60 -2.09 13.03 3.50
CA GLY A 60 -2.86 12.87 4.73
C GLY A 60 -4.35 13.13 4.54
N GLY A 61 -5.00 13.63 5.59
CA GLY A 61 -6.44 13.78 5.59
C GLY A 61 -7.15 12.46 5.82
N LYS A 62 -8.34 12.34 5.32
CA LYS A 62 -9.11 11.09 5.38
C LYS A 62 -8.64 10.17 4.27
N ILE A 63 -8.18 9.00 4.63
CA ILE A 63 -7.67 8.03 3.66
C ILE A 63 -8.46 6.74 3.72
N THR A 64 -8.48 6.03 2.58
CA THR A 64 -9.04 4.69 2.49
C THR A 64 -7.94 3.77 2.00
N LEU A 65 -7.69 2.71 2.74
CA LEU A 65 -6.63 1.78 2.38
C LEU A 65 -7.01 0.99 1.13
N PRO A 66 -6.02 0.64 0.29
CA PRO A 66 -6.30 -0.17 -0.90
C PRO A 66 -6.62 -1.61 -0.51
N THR A 67 -7.36 -2.30 -1.36
CA THR A 67 -7.76 -3.69 -1.08
C THR A 67 -6.85 -4.71 -1.73
N THR A 68 -6.30 -4.39 -2.89
CA THR A 68 -5.45 -5.31 -3.65
C THR A 68 -4.23 -4.60 -4.18
N ALA A 69 -3.21 -5.40 -4.50
CA ALA A 69 -1.99 -4.90 -5.13
C ALA A 69 -1.51 -5.93 -6.14
N GLU A 70 -0.97 -5.46 -7.24
CA GLU A 70 -0.38 -6.32 -8.25
C GLU A 70 1.13 -6.35 -8.04
N ILE A 71 1.67 -7.53 -7.75
CA ILE A 71 3.10 -7.73 -7.53
C ILE A 71 3.55 -8.84 -8.46
N ASN A 72 4.54 -8.53 -9.30
CA ASN A 72 5.05 -9.47 -10.31
C ASN A 72 3.97 -9.99 -11.26
N GLY A 73 3.02 -9.13 -11.61
CA GLY A 73 1.97 -9.49 -12.54
C GLY A 73 0.84 -10.31 -11.93
N LYS A 74 0.87 -10.53 -10.63
CA LYS A 74 -0.18 -11.27 -9.94
C LYS A 74 -0.87 -10.38 -8.91
N GLU A 75 -2.19 -10.43 -8.87
CA GLU A 75 -2.96 -9.67 -7.92
C GLU A 75 -3.03 -10.37 -6.56
N TYR A 76 -2.79 -9.61 -5.51
CA TYR A 76 -2.85 -10.11 -4.14
C TYR A 76 -3.82 -9.26 -3.32
N GLN A 77 -4.55 -9.90 -2.43
CA GLN A 77 -5.34 -9.21 -1.42
C GLN A 77 -4.39 -8.64 -0.36
N ILE A 78 -4.54 -7.36 -0.04
CA ILE A 78 -3.80 -6.75 1.06
C ILE A 78 -4.53 -7.09 2.35
N THR A 79 -3.81 -7.66 3.30
CA THR A 79 -4.43 -8.18 4.52
C THR A 79 -3.89 -7.54 5.79
N SER A 80 -2.85 -6.72 5.70
CA SER A 80 -2.15 -6.23 6.88
C SER A 80 -1.69 -4.80 6.71
N VAL A 81 -1.60 -4.09 7.81
CA VAL A 81 -0.98 -2.77 7.87
C VAL A 81 0.28 -2.88 8.71
N GLY A 82 1.42 -2.56 8.12
CA GLY A 82 2.68 -2.48 8.87
C GLY A 82 2.82 -1.12 9.54
N ASN A 83 4.06 -0.67 9.72
CA ASN A 83 4.34 0.59 10.38
C ASN A 83 4.25 1.81 9.45
N ALA A 84 3.45 1.68 8.42
CA ALA A 84 3.35 2.67 7.35
C ALA A 84 2.95 4.06 7.83
N PHE A 85 2.18 4.13 8.89
CA PHE A 85 1.61 5.39 9.37
C PHE A 85 2.18 5.85 10.70
N GLU A 86 3.18 5.18 11.20
CA GLU A 86 3.80 5.58 12.46
C GLU A 86 4.29 7.02 12.37
N GLU A 87 3.95 7.79 13.38
CA GLU A 87 4.31 9.21 13.50
C GLU A 87 3.74 10.12 12.39
N ASN A 88 2.71 9.66 11.69
CA ASN A 88 2.09 10.48 10.66
C ASN A 88 1.02 11.37 11.27
N GLU A 89 1.30 12.65 11.37
CA GLU A 89 0.39 13.63 11.97
C GLU A 89 -0.61 14.20 10.99
N SER A 90 -0.43 13.91 9.70
CA SER A 90 -1.29 14.46 8.65
C SER A 90 -2.60 13.71 8.48
N ILE A 91 -2.64 12.44 8.87
CA ILE A 91 -3.81 11.61 8.69
C ILE A 91 -4.86 11.97 9.73
N THR A 92 -6.08 12.21 9.30
CA THR A 92 -7.19 12.57 10.19
C THR A 92 -8.27 11.51 10.27
N GLY A 93 -8.29 10.57 9.34
CA GLY A 93 -9.22 9.45 9.36
C GLY A 93 -8.73 8.34 8.47
N VAL A 94 -9.01 7.10 8.84
CA VAL A 94 -8.60 5.92 8.07
C VAL A 94 -9.78 4.99 7.93
N THR A 95 -10.09 4.63 6.69
CA THR A 95 -11.07 3.58 6.40
C THR A 95 -10.31 2.31 6.04
N ILE A 96 -10.57 1.25 6.77
CA ILE A 96 -9.95 -0.04 6.55
C ILE A 96 -10.97 -0.95 5.89
N PRO A 97 -10.81 -1.29 4.61
CA PRO A 97 -11.78 -2.14 3.91
C PRO A 97 -11.81 -3.56 4.47
N ASP A 98 -12.83 -4.31 4.08
CA ASP A 98 -12.90 -5.73 4.40
C ASP A 98 -11.70 -6.45 3.78
N GLY A 99 -11.29 -7.51 4.42
CA GLY A 99 -10.15 -8.30 3.96
C GLY A 99 -8.88 -8.07 4.75
N TYR A 100 -8.80 -6.97 5.50
CA TYR A 100 -7.68 -6.76 6.40
C TYR A 100 -7.86 -7.59 7.67
N THR A 101 -6.85 -8.33 8.04
CA THR A 101 -6.91 -9.24 9.19
C THR A 101 -5.93 -8.85 10.29
N GLU A 102 -5.00 -7.95 10.01
CA GLU A 102 -3.94 -7.64 10.95
C GLU A 102 -3.52 -6.17 10.86
N ILE A 103 -3.34 -5.57 12.03
CA ILE A 103 -2.79 -4.22 12.16
C ILE A 103 -1.52 -4.34 13.00
N GLY A 104 -0.41 -3.87 12.47
CA GLY A 104 0.88 -3.95 13.17
C GLY A 104 0.90 -3.18 14.47
N LEU A 105 1.85 -3.52 15.33
CA LEU A 105 1.96 -2.95 16.67
C LEU A 105 2.05 -1.42 16.67
N SER A 106 2.77 -0.85 15.75
CA SER A 106 2.99 0.60 15.70
C SER A 106 2.37 1.24 14.47
N ALA A 107 1.39 0.57 13.85
CA ALA A 107 0.84 1.02 12.57
C ALA A 107 0.34 2.46 12.63
N PHE A 108 -0.30 2.86 13.71
CA PHE A 108 -0.84 4.20 13.89
C PHE A 108 -0.29 4.90 15.11
N LYS A 109 0.86 4.46 15.57
CA LYS A 109 1.50 5.07 16.73
C LYS A 109 1.82 6.53 16.44
N ASP A 110 1.51 7.38 17.40
CA ASP A 110 1.78 8.82 17.31
C ASP A 110 1.15 9.52 16.11
N CYS A 111 0.06 8.98 15.61
CA CYS A 111 -0.76 9.66 14.61
C CYS A 111 -1.66 10.67 15.32
N THR A 112 -1.11 11.80 15.67
CA THR A 112 -1.78 12.76 16.54
C THR A 112 -2.96 13.49 15.92
N GLY A 113 -3.08 13.46 14.59
CA GLY A 113 -4.24 14.02 13.89
C GLY A 113 -5.44 13.10 13.81
N LEU A 114 -5.24 11.85 14.15
CA LEU A 114 -6.26 10.81 13.98
C LEU A 114 -7.30 10.85 15.11
#